data_829564dbf56008aef11e10e171b5e015
#
_entry.id   829564dbf56008aef11e10e171b5e015
#
_cell.length_a   1.000
_cell.length_b   1.000
_cell.length_c   1.000
_cell.angle_alpha   90.00
_cell.angle_beta   90.00
_cell.angle_gamma   90.00
#
_symmetry.space_group_name_H-M   'P 1'
#
loop_
_entity.id
_entity.type
_entity.pdbx_description
1 polymer ?
#
loop_
_entity_poly.entity_id
_entity_poly.type
_entity_poly.pdbx_seq_one_letter_code
_entity_poly.pdbx_strand_id
1 'polypeptide(L)'
;RDDALVTGNWPTPPDADPESSLIGQSYVCSVTANFPMVITDPGSWIWRGSGVRAGQSLPGLVGPEFDQVNPDEPTPRPIEVIARSPVWCGAQGPTYSDVSYYTAASGAGVFDAGTEDWVCGLPAAADCPALPAAARRAVRAATANILLAFARGPAGRAHPARELIPSANGRPPLLGTS
;
A
#
# COMPACT_ATOMS: atom_id res chain seq x y z
N ARG A 1 5.56 -31.96 21.31
CA ARG A 1 5.51 -30.54 20.98
C ARG A 1 4.11 -30.30 20.44
N ASP A 2 3.38 -29.39 21.03
CA ASP A 2 2.02 -29.11 20.59
C ASP A 2 2.10 -28.06 19.47
N ASP A 3 2.14 -28.53 18.23
CA ASP A 3 2.31 -27.68 17.05
C ASP A 3 1.10 -26.74 16.84
N ALA A 4 -0.04 -27.03 17.48
CA ALA A 4 -1.22 -26.14 17.46
C ALA A 4 -1.02 -24.81 18.23
N LEU A 5 0.03 -24.72 19.06
CA LEU A 5 0.35 -23.52 19.84
C LEU A 5 1.57 -22.75 19.29
N VAL A 6 2.10 -23.16 18.15
CA VAL A 6 3.27 -22.52 17.51
C VAL A 6 2.79 -21.67 16.36
N THR A 7 3.21 -20.42 16.31
CA THR A 7 3.02 -19.57 15.13
C THR A 7 3.78 -20.16 13.95
N GLY A 8 3.05 -20.48 12.89
CA GLY A 8 3.63 -20.94 11.63
C GLY A 8 4.14 -19.80 10.76
N ASN A 9 4.70 -20.15 9.62
CA ASN A 9 4.96 -19.19 8.53
C ASN A 9 3.68 -19.07 7.70
N TRP A 10 3.09 -17.90 7.65
CA TRP A 10 1.76 -17.64 7.07
C TRP A 10 1.52 -18.22 5.66
N PRO A 11 2.47 -18.11 4.70
CA PRO A 11 2.24 -18.64 3.36
C PRO A 11 2.43 -20.16 3.23
N THR A 12 2.80 -20.88 4.31
CA THR A 12 3.11 -22.31 4.24
C THR A 12 2.20 -23.15 5.13
N PRO A 13 1.88 -24.42 4.76
CA PRO A 13 1.14 -25.34 5.61
C PRO A 13 1.80 -25.50 7.01
N PRO A 14 0.99 -25.69 8.09
CA PRO A 14 -0.45 -25.98 8.04
C PRO A 14 -1.37 -24.77 7.82
N ASP A 15 -0.87 -23.54 8.04
CA ASP A 15 -1.74 -22.37 8.06
C ASP A 15 -2.12 -21.94 6.63
N ALA A 16 -1.18 -21.94 5.69
CA ALA A 16 -1.36 -21.61 4.27
C ALA A 16 -2.26 -20.38 4.01
N ASP A 17 -2.12 -19.37 4.88
CA ASP A 17 -2.93 -18.15 4.88
C ASP A 17 -1.97 -16.95 4.77
N PRO A 18 -1.63 -16.55 3.54
CA PRO A 18 -0.62 -15.52 3.31
C PRO A 18 -1.06 -14.17 3.88
N GLU A 19 -0.11 -13.30 4.17
CA GLU A 19 -0.33 -11.95 4.71
C GLU A 19 -1.31 -11.12 3.88
N SER A 20 -1.38 -11.38 2.56
CA SER A 20 -2.34 -10.73 1.66
C SER A 20 -3.80 -10.93 2.08
N SER A 21 -4.13 -12.06 2.72
CA SER A 21 -5.48 -12.32 3.24
C SER A 21 -5.89 -11.38 4.36
N LEU A 22 -4.91 -10.82 5.10
CA LEU A 22 -5.12 -9.90 6.22
C LEU A 22 -4.90 -8.43 5.83
N ILE A 23 -3.77 -8.10 5.18
CA ILE A 23 -3.41 -6.71 4.88
C ILE A 23 -3.68 -6.30 3.44
N GLY A 24 -4.00 -7.26 2.57
CA GLY A 24 -4.30 -7.03 1.14
C GLY A 24 -3.08 -7.08 0.24
N GLN A 25 -1.89 -7.20 0.79
CA GLN A 25 -0.62 -7.23 0.08
C GLN A 25 0.29 -8.31 0.65
N SER A 26 1.29 -8.71 -0.13
CA SER A 26 2.35 -9.62 0.30
C SER A 26 3.71 -9.00 0.07
N TYR A 27 4.66 -9.33 0.94
CA TYR A 27 6.06 -9.00 0.80
C TYR A 27 6.61 -9.48 -0.54
N VAL A 28 7.40 -8.65 -1.19
CA VAL A 28 8.02 -8.96 -2.48
C VAL A 28 9.51 -9.20 -2.34
N CYS A 29 10.25 -8.20 -1.90
CA CYS A 29 11.69 -8.31 -1.67
C CYS A 29 12.27 -7.10 -0.94
N SER A 30 13.52 -7.24 -0.49
CA SER A 30 14.32 -6.13 0.01
C SER A 30 15.19 -5.53 -1.08
N VAL A 31 15.35 -4.20 -1.04
CA VAL A 31 16.18 -3.43 -1.98
C VAL A 31 17.19 -2.56 -1.23
N THR A 32 18.32 -2.29 -1.88
CA THR A 32 19.38 -1.43 -1.31
C THR A 32 19.30 0.03 -1.77
N ALA A 33 18.45 0.32 -2.74
CA ALA A 33 18.21 1.65 -3.26
C ALA A 33 16.74 2.01 -3.14
N ASN A 34 16.44 3.25 -2.79
CA ASN A 34 15.07 3.73 -2.69
C ASN A 34 14.51 4.08 -4.06
N PHE A 35 13.26 3.72 -4.29
CA PHE A 35 12.51 4.01 -5.51
C PHE A 35 11.46 5.10 -5.26
N PRO A 36 10.99 5.77 -6.32
CA PRO A 36 9.91 6.73 -6.19
C PRO A 36 8.56 6.03 -6.03
N MET A 37 7.71 6.55 -5.14
CA MET A 37 6.29 6.19 -5.13
C MET A 37 5.56 6.92 -6.26
N VAL A 38 4.76 6.20 -7.04
CA VAL A 38 4.01 6.75 -8.18
C VAL A 38 2.51 6.69 -7.89
N ILE A 39 1.88 7.87 -7.86
CA ILE A 39 0.45 8.02 -7.55
C ILE A 39 -0.40 7.53 -8.74
N THR A 40 -1.33 6.62 -8.51
CA THR A 40 -2.26 6.11 -9.53
C THR A 40 -3.66 6.68 -9.39
N ASP A 41 -4.17 6.81 -8.15
CA ASP A 41 -5.48 7.42 -7.88
C ASP A 41 -5.36 8.62 -6.94
N PRO A 42 -5.16 9.85 -7.45
CA PRO A 42 -5.11 11.05 -6.63
C PRO A 42 -6.48 11.45 -6.06
N GLY A 43 -7.56 10.85 -6.57
CA GLY A 43 -8.93 11.07 -6.11
C GLY A 43 -9.29 10.33 -4.82
N SER A 44 -8.45 9.39 -4.38
CA SER A 44 -8.66 8.69 -3.10
C SER A 44 -8.75 9.68 -1.94
N TRP A 45 -9.69 9.42 -1.03
CA TRP A 45 -9.87 10.22 0.19
C TRP A 45 -8.59 10.29 1.03
N ILE A 46 -7.75 9.27 0.94
CA ILE A 46 -6.46 9.18 1.63
C ILE A 46 -5.54 10.33 1.23
N TRP A 47 -5.51 10.72 -0.04
CA TRP A 47 -4.67 11.81 -0.53
C TRP A 47 -5.29 13.21 -0.38
N ARG A 48 -6.45 13.35 0.23
CA ARG A 48 -7.11 14.65 0.38
C ARG A 48 -6.20 15.69 1.05
N GLY A 49 -6.07 16.87 0.42
CA GLY A 49 -5.23 17.96 0.93
C GLY A 49 -3.73 17.79 0.71
N SER A 50 -3.27 16.67 0.15
CA SER A 50 -1.85 16.42 -0.16
C SER A 50 -1.34 17.21 -1.37
N GLY A 51 -2.22 17.48 -2.34
CA GLY A 51 -1.89 18.13 -3.60
C GLY A 51 -1.23 17.20 -4.63
N VAL A 52 -1.32 15.88 -4.44
CA VAL A 52 -0.78 14.90 -5.41
C VAL A 52 -1.61 14.85 -6.69
N ARG A 53 -0.99 14.35 -7.78
CA ARG A 53 -1.59 14.21 -9.10
C ARG A 53 -1.35 12.80 -9.65
N ALA A 54 -2.19 12.37 -10.58
CA ALA A 54 -1.99 11.10 -11.28
C ALA A 54 -0.64 11.07 -12.00
N GLY A 55 0.08 9.97 -11.86
CA GLY A 55 1.43 9.80 -12.41
C GLY A 55 2.53 10.59 -11.70
N GLN A 56 2.19 11.32 -10.63
CA GLN A 56 3.21 12.03 -9.86
C GLN A 56 4.15 11.05 -9.18
N SER A 57 5.44 11.28 -9.37
CA SER A 57 6.53 10.57 -8.70
C SER A 57 6.92 11.32 -7.43
N LEU A 58 6.99 10.59 -6.32
CA LEU A 58 7.44 11.06 -5.01
C LEU A 58 8.74 10.33 -4.66
N PRO A 59 9.91 10.91 -4.92
CA PRO A 59 11.20 10.22 -4.79
C PRO A 59 11.49 9.73 -3.37
N GLY A 60 12.10 8.54 -3.27
CA GLY A 60 12.66 8.00 -2.03
C GLY A 60 11.66 7.36 -1.07
N LEU A 61 10.41 7.16 -1.48
CA LEU A 61 9.35 6.62 -0.61
C LEU A 61 9.16 5.09 -0.70
N VAL A 62 9.88 4.38 -1.56
CA VAL A 62 9.79 2.92 -1.65
C VAL A 62 11.15 2.29 -1.37
N GLY A 63 11.21 1.50 -0.30
CA GLY A 63 12.38 0.79 0.23
C GLY A 63 12.37 0.76 1.77
N PRO A 64 13.33 0.10 2.40
CA PRO A 64 14.17 -0.98 1.87
C PRO A 64 13.38 -2.26 1.59
N GLU A 65 12.22 -2.46 2.22
CA GLU A 65 11.27 -3.54 1.95
C GLU A 65 9.97 -2.99 1.40
N PHE A 66 9.29 -3.77 0.58
CA PHE A 66 8.04 -3.36 -0.01
C PHE A 66 7.12 -4.53 -0.33
N ASP A 67 5.82 -4.21 -0.38
CA ASP A 67 4.72 -5.13 -0.60
C ASP A 67 4.00 -4.83 -1.91
N GLN A 68 3.22 -5.80 -2.37
CA GLN A 68 2.46 -5.74 -3.62
C GLN A 68 1.11 -6.43 -3.46
N VAL A 69 0.09 -5.88 -4.11
CA VAL A 69 -1.18 -6.59 -4.34
C VAL A 69 -0.94 -7.66 -5.41
N ASN A 70 -0.91 -8.92 -4.98
CA ASN A 70 -0.73 -10.05 -5.88
C ASN A 70 -2.10 -10.63 -6.26
N PRO A 71 -2.51 -10.60 -7.54
CA PRO A 71 -3.80 -11.12 -7.98
C PRO A 71 -3.91 -12.65 -7.86
N ASP A 72 -2.80 -13.35 -7.75
CA ASP A 72 -2.73 -14.81 -7.65
C ASP A 72 -2.82 -15.31 -6.21
N GLU A 73 -2.86 -14.40 -5.24
CA GLU A 73 -2.98 -14.70 -3.82
C GLU A 73 -4.36 -14.31 -3.25
N PRO A 74 -4.79 -14.92 -2.14
CA PRO A 74 -6.00 -14.53 -1.44
C PRO A 74 -5.91 -13.07 -0.98
N THR A 75 -6.56 -12.17 -1.72
CA THR A 75 -6.59 -10.74 -1.41
C THR A 75 -8.04 -10.31 -1.21
N PRO A 76 -8.38 -9.62 -0.08
CA PRO A 76 -9.72 -9.10 0.15
C PRO A 76 -10.19 -8.17 -0.97
N ARG A 77 -11.47 -8.27 -1.33
CA ARG A 77 -12.10 -7.48 -2.39
C ARG A 77 -13.35 -6.78 -1.87
N PRO A 78 -13.66 -5.58 -2.37
CA PRO A 78 -12.89 -4.75 -3.32
C PRO A 78 -11.62 -4.15 -2.67
N ILE A 79 -10.57 -3.97 -3.46
CA ILE A 79 -9.30 -3.33 -3.06
C ILE A 79 -8.93 -2.19 -4.01
N GLU A 80 -8.52 -1.06 -3.44
CA GLU A 80 -8.00 0.09 -4.17
C GLU A 80 -6.48 0.13 -4.09
N VAL A 81 -5.80 0.13 -5.23
CA VAL A 81 -4.37 0.46 -5.34
C VAL A 81 -4.26 1.93 -5.72
N ILE A 82 -3.90 2.77 -4.75
CA ILE A 82 -3.87 4.23 -4.88
C ILE A 82 -2.50 4.79 -5.28
N ALA A 83 -1.46 3.97 -5.18
CA ALA A 83 -0.15 4.19 -5.78
C ALA A 83 0.42 2.84 -6.24
N ARG A 84 1.08 2.82 -7.39
CA ARG A 84 1.80 1.65 -7.93
C ARG A 84 3.14 2.09 -8.47
N SER A 85 4.21 1.63 -7.87
CA SER A 85 5.56 2.13 -8.05
C SER A 85 6.42 1.07 -8.71
N PRO A 86 6.95 1.30 -9.92
CA PRO A 86 7.89 0.37 -10.53
C PRO A 86 9.15 0.23 -9.66
N VAL A 87 9.55 -0.99 -9.38
CA VAL A 87 10.73 -1.35 -8.58
C VAL A 87 11.53 -2.41 -9.30
N TRP A 88 12.85 -2.43 -9.07
CA TRP A 88 13.72 -3.50 -9.54
C TRP A 88 14.16 -4.36 -8.35
N CYS A 89 13.73 -5.61 -8.33
CA CYS A 89 13.97 -6.56 -7.25
C CYS A 89 15.17 -7.47 -7.55
N GLY A 90 16.36 -6.91 -7.63
CA GLY A 90 17.59 -7.69 -7.83
C GLY A 90 17.52 -8.70 -8.98
N ALA A 91 17.82 -9.97 -8.70
CA ALA A 91 17.77 -11.05 -9.70
C ALA A 91 16.34 -11.43 -10.14
N GLN A 92 15.30 -11.06 -9.40
CA GLN A 92 13.90 -11.30 -9.78
C GLN A 92 13.44 -10.36 -10.90
N GLY A 93 14.13 -9.23 -11.09
CA GLY A 93 13.83 -8.27 -12.14
C GLY A 93 12.78 -7.23 -11.78
N PRO A 94 12.07 -6.67 -12.79
CA PRO A 94 11.08 -5.61 -12.59
C PRO A 94 9.82 -6.13 -11.92
N THR A 95 9.33 -5.35 -10.95
CA THR A 95 8.09 -5.59 -10.20
C THR A 95 7.47 -4.26 -9.76
N TYR A 96 6.52 -4.28 -8.81
CA TYR A 96 5.85 -3.10 -8.30
C TYR A 96 5.78 -3.13 -6.78
N SER A 97 5.79 -1.94 -6.16
CA SER A 97 5.30 -1.70 -4.81
C SER A 97 3.96 -1.01 -4.91
N ASP A 98 2.99 -1.40 -4.09
CA ASP A 98 1.65 -0.83 -4.08
C ASP A 98 1.36 -0.14 -2.75
N VAL A 99 0.53 0.89 -2.79
CA VAL A 99 -0.18 1.44 -1.62
C VAL A 99 -1.64 1.07 -1.80
N SER A 100 -2.21 0.36 -0.84
CA SER A 100 -3.57 -0.16 -0.97
C SER A 100 -4.49 0.20 0.19
N TYR A 101 -5.79 0.11 -0.11
CA TYR A 101 -6.88 0.24 0.86
C TYR A 101 -8.00 -0.72 0.51
N TYR A 102 -8.52 -1.43 1.50
CA TYR A 102 -9.73 -2.22 1.35
C TYR A 102 -10.67 -2.08 2.55
N THR A 103 -11.90 -2.54 2.42
CA THR A 103 -12.89 -2.53 3.50
C THR A 103 -13.36 -3.94 3.81
N ALA A 104 -13.24 -4.33 5.07
CA ALA A 104 -13.72 -5.61 5.55
C ALA A 104 -15.26 -5.62 5.70
N ALA A 105 -15.87 -6.81 5.73
CA ALA A 105 -17.31 -6.99 5.91
C ALA A 105 -17.85 -6.34 7.20
N SER A 106 -17.03 -6.20 8.24
CA SER A 106 -17.35 -5.47 9.46
C SER A 106 -17.51 -3.95 9.27
N GLY A 107 -17.08 -3.44 8.15
CA GLY A 107 -16.95 -2.01 7.85
C GLY A 107 -15.60 -1.42 8.30
N ALA A 108 -14.68 -2.21 8.81
CA ALA A 108 -13.32 -1.72 9.09
C ALA A 108 -12.59 -1.39 7.78
N GLY A 109 -11.83 -0.30 7.79
CA GLY A 109 -10.85 -0.03 6.73
C GLY A 109 -9.51 -0.66 7.07
N VAL A 110 -8.82 -1.17 6.06
CA VAL A 110 -7.44 -1.64 6.15
C VAL A 110 -6.61 -0.87 5.14
N PHE A 111 -5.53 -0.28 5.60
CA PHE A 111 -4.59 0.50 4.80
C PHE A 111 -3.21 -0.12 4.91
N ASP A 112 -2.58 -0.34 3.79
CA ASP A 112 -1.20 -0.77 3.70
C ASP A 112 -0.39 0.22 2.83
N ALA A 113 0.69 0.73 3.40
CA ALA A 113 1.60 1.65 2.73
C ALA A 113 2.49 0.95 1.69
N GLY A 114 2.62 -0.38 1.79
CA GLY A 114 3.43 -1.22 0.92
C GLY A 114 4.92 -0.88 0.92
N THR A 115 5.42 -0.18 1.94
CA THR A 115 6.83 0.19 2.04
C THR A 115 7.20 0.65 3.45
N GLU A 116 8.38 0.28 3.92
CA GLU A 116 8.92 0.76 5.20
C GLU A 116 9.20 2.27 5.19
N ASP A 117 9.62 2.83 4.07
CA ASP A 117 9.99 4.25 3.97
C ASP A 117 8.81 5.24 4.10
N TRP A 118 7.57 4.74 4.20
CA TRP A 118 6.43 5.59 4.53
C TRP A 118 6.66 6.38 5.82
N VAL A 119 7.24 5.74 6.85
CA VAL A 119 7.50 6.39 8.14
C VAL A 119 8.46 7.56 8.01
N CYS A 120 9.35 7.54 7.01
CA CYS A 120 10.31 8.62 6.76
C CYS A 120 9.65 9.94 6.30
N GLY A 121 8.40 9.88 5.87
CA GLY A 121 7.59 11.07 5.59
C GLY A 121 7.03 11.76 6.84
N LEU A 122 7.09 11.10 8.01
CA LEU A 122 6.52 11.60 9.26
C LEU A 122 7.52 12.45 10.04
N PRO A 123 7.06 13.33 10.97
CA PRO A 123 7.94 14.04 11.88
C PRO A 123 8.71 13.10 12.82
N ALA A 124 9.94 13.44 13.13
CA ALA A 124 10.80 12.75 14.09
C ALA A 124 11.18 11.29 13.70
N ALA A 125 11.02 10.89 12.45
CA ALA A 125 11.61 9.65 11.97
C ALA A 125 13.14 9.77 11.98
N ALA A 126 13.81 8.86 12.71
CA ALA A 126 15.26 8.75 12.75
C ALA A 126 15.75 7.82 11.63
N ASP A 127 17.01 7.96 11.24
CA ASP A 127 17.70 7.07 10.30
C ASP A 127 17.04 6.94 8.91
N CYS A 128 16.34 7.99 8.49
CA CYS A 128 15.61 8.03 7.23
C CYS A 128 16.37 8.77 6.13
N PRO A 129 16.17 8.38 4.86
CA PRO A 129 16.67 9.16 3.74
C PRO A 129 16.05 10.55 3.70
N ALA A 130 16.77 11.52 3.16
CA ALA A 130 16.26 12.87 2.98
C ALA A 130 15.15 12.88 1.91
N LEU A 131 13.89 13.02 2.32
CA LEU A 131 12.76 13.09 1.40
C LEU A 131 12.46 14.53 0.96
N PRO A 132 12.07 14.74 -0.32
CA PRO A 132 11.57 16.03 -0.80
C PRO A 132 10.36 16.52 -0.01
N ALA A 133 10.17 17.85 0.06
CA ALA A 133 9.04 18.46 0.77
C ALA A 133 7.67 17.96 0.27
N ALA A 134 7.55 17.68 -1.03
CA ALA A 134 6.32 17.15 -1.62
C ALA A 134 6.00 15.75 -1.11
N ALA A 135 7.00 14.86 -1.02
CA ALA A 135 6.83 13.51 -0.49
C ALA A 135 6.40 13.54 0.98
N ARG A 136 7.11 14.32 1.82
CA ARG A 136 6.72 14.49 3.23
C ARG A 136 5.31 15.06 3.41
N ARG A 137 4.94 16.05 2.59
CA ARG A 137 3.58 16.62 2.64
C ARG A 137 2.52 15.59 2.29
N ALA A 138 2.75 14.79 1.24
CA ALA A 138 1.84 13.75 0.81
C ALA A 138 1.63 12.70 1.91
N VAL A 139 2.71 12.14 2.47
CA VAL A 139 2.65 11.14 3.54
C VAL A 139 1.95 11.69 4.78
N ARG A 140 2.29 12.91 5.23
CA ARG A 140 1.66 13.53 6.41
C ARG A 140 0.16 13.74 6.23
N ALA A 141 -0.25 14.25 5.06
CA ALA A 141 -1.67 14.44 4.76
C ALA A 141 -2.41 13.10 4.73
N ALA A 142 -1.86 12.11 4.04
CA ALA A 142 -2.45 10.78 3.96
C ALA A 142 -2.56 10.13 5.34
N THR A 143 -1.49 10.11 6.11
CA THR A 143 -1.49 9.53 7.48
C THR A 143 -2.50 10.23 8.38
N ALA A 144 -2.60 11.56 8.34
CA ALA A 144 -3.59 12.30 9.11
C ALA A 144 -5.02 11.93 8.71
N ASN A 145 -5.30 11.83 7.40
CA ASN A 145 -6.61 11.44 6.89
C ASN A 145 -7.00 10.02 7.36
N ILE A 146 -6.08 9.08 7.28
CA ILE A 146 -6.28 7.68 7.71
C ILE A 146 -6.57 7.64 9.22
N LEU A 147 -5.72 8.23 10.04
CA LEU A 147 -5.86 8.21 11.49
C LEU A 147 -7.18 8.88 11.94
N LEU A 148 -7.55 10.00 11.32
CA LEU A 148 -8.81 10.68 11.62
C LEU A 148 -10.04 9.86 11.22
N ALA A 149 -9.99 9.18 10.08
CA ALA A 149 -11.08 8.31 9.65
C ALA A 149 -11.21 7.09 10.57
N PHE A 150 -10.11 6.46 10.93
CA PHE A 150 -10.08 5.27 11.79
C PHE A 150 -10.51 5.60 13.23
N ALA A 151 -10.14 6.76 13.75
CA ALA A 151 -10.54 7.22 15.08
C ALA A 151 -12.04 7.50 15.22
N ARG A 152 -12.74 7.76 14.10
CA ARG A 152 -14.19 8.05 14.09
C ARG A 152 -15.07 6.80 14.03
N GLY A 153 -14.47 5.62 13.96
CA GLY A 153 -15.19 4.35 13.89
C GLY A 153 -14.83 3.55 12.65
N PRO A 154 -15.65 2.58 12.23
CA PRO A 154 -15.35 1.73 11.08
C PRO A 154 -15.22 2.57 9.80
N ALA A 155 -13.97 2.83 9.38
CA ALA A 155 -13.64 3.74 8.28
C ALA A 155 -14.29 3.34 6.95
N GLY A 156 -14.46 2.04 6.70
CA GLY A 156 -15.09 1.53 5.49
C GLY A 156 -16.56 1.87 5.34
N ARG A 157 -17.25 2.27 6.41
CA ARG A 157 -18.64 2.77 6.31
C ARG A 157 -18.70 4.17 5.71
N ALA A 158 -17.73 5.02 6.01
CA ALA A 158 -17.63 6.38 5.48
C ALA A 158 -16.87 6.41 4.14
N HIS A 159 -15.97 5.48 3.96
CA HIS A 159 -15.06 5.37 2.81
C HIS A 159 -15.03 3.91 2.32
N PRO A 160 -16.12 3.41 1.70
CA PRO A 160 -16.12 2.05 1.15
C PRO A 160 -15.08 1.96 0.02
N ALA A 161 -14.29 0.89 0.03
CA ALA A 161 -13.31 0.64 -1.03
C ALA A 161 -14.02 0.32 -2.35
N ARG A 162 -13.38 0.71 -3.45
CA ARG A 162 -13.76 0.37 -4.82
C ARG A 162 -12.78 -0.66 -5.38
N GLU A 163 -13.20 -1.44 -6.35
CA GLU A 163 -12.27 -2.27 -7.08
C GLU A 163 -11.44 -1.40 -8.03
N LEU A 164 -10.17 -1.20 -7.71
CA LEU A 164 -9.26 -0.36 -8.48
C LEU A 164 -7.85 -0.92 -8.43
N ILE A 165 -7.49 -1.74 -9.41
CA ILE A 165 -6.12 -2.23 -9.60
C ILE A 165 -5.60 -1.67 -10.92
N PRO A 166 -4.53 -0.86 -10.91
CA PRO A 166 -3.91 -0.38 -12.15
C PRO A 166 -3.41 -1.55 -12.99
N SER A 167 -3.52 -1.44 -14.32
CA SER A 167 -2.89 -2.41 -15.21
C SER A 167 -1.38 -2.45 -14.98
N ALA A 168 -0.74 -3.56 -15.35
CA ALA A 168 0.71 -3.78 -15.21
C ALA A 168 1.58 -2.65 -15.81
N ASN A 169 1.03 -1.83 -16.69
CA ASN A 169 1.73 -0.70 -17.34
C ASN A 169 1.48 0.65 -16.62
N GLY A 170 0.95 0.67 -15.40
CA GLY A 170 0.73 1.89 -14.62
C GLY A 170 -0.32 2.86 -15.20
N ARG A 171 -1.00 2.49 -16.28
CA ARG A 171 -2.14 3.27 -16.78
C ARG A 171 -3.36 3.01 -15.91
N PRO A 172 -4.08 4.07 -15.49
CA PRO A 172 -5.36 3.87 -14.81
C PRO A 172 -6.28 3.03 -15.69
N PRO A 173 -7.09 2.11 -15.12
CA PRO A 173 -8.09 1.40 -15.90
C PRO A 173 -8.98 2.41 -16.60
N LEU A 174 -9.23 2.22 -17.90
CA LEU A 174 -10.23 3.00 -18.62
C LEU A 174 -11.56 2.74 -17.92
N LEU A 175 -12.12 3.79 -17.31
CA LEU A 175 -13.48 3.73 -16.78
C LEU A 175 -14.38 3.25 -17.92
N GLY A 176 -14.91 2.05 -17.80
CA GLY A 176 -15.84 1.50 -18.77
C GLY A 176 -17.02 2.45 -18.88
N THR A 177 -17.23 3.00 -20.07
CA THR A 177 -18.48 3.69 -20.44
C THR A 177 -19.57 2.62 -20.50
N SER A 178 -20.36 2.51 -19.44
CA SER A 178 -21.64 1.82 -19.45
C SER A 178 -22.74 2.78 -19.82
#